data_8ffd118397e1e05e5e787c412ab97e2d
#
_entry.id   8ffd118397e1e05e5e787c412ab97e2d
#
_cell.length_a   1.000
_cell.length_b   1.000
_cell.length_c   1.000
_cell.angle_alpha   90.00
_cell.angle_beta   90.00
_cell.angle_gamma   90.00
#
_symmetry.space_group_name_H-M   'P 1'
#
loop_
_entity.id
_entity.type
_entity.pdbx_description
1 polymer ?
#
loop_
_entity_poly.entity_id
_entity_poly.type
_entity_poly.pdbx_seq_one_letter_code
_entity_poly.pdbx_strand_id
1 'polypeptide(L)'
;MNDWVLKIDNLSVGFGIAGQARPVTEGVSLTIARGETLALVGESGSGKSVTANAILRLLPKGSAHYLSGSIHFGDVDTLRCSERALRGIRGGRIGMIFQEPMVSLNPLHKIGKQLVETLAIHRGLRATAAEQKAIEWLGKVGIRHPEIKINAYPHELSGGERQRVMIAMALINEPELLIADEPTTALDVSVQAQILDLLKSLQQELGMAMLFITHDLSIVRRIADRVAVMQSGQLVETNACHTLFAAPAHPYTQQLINADPRGVPVPIAMGAPTLLQAEKLRVWFPIKGGFFRRTQAYIKAVTDMSFTLAKGQSLGLVGESGSGKSTTGMAILKLLASQGAIRFAGQDLQALKRREMLPYRSKMQVVFQDPYSALNPRMSVAQVIGEGLRVHSQLNDDEIDHAICAVMQEVGLDVDTRHRYPNEFSGGQRQRIAIARALVLKPEFILLDEPTSSLDRTVQAQVLDLLKDLQQKYQLTYLFISHDLAVIRALCHHTIVMKAGEIVEHGETQSLFENPSHPYTQQLVRLSLL
;
A
#
# COMPACT_ATOMS: atom_id res chain seq x y z
N MET A 1 -25.26 -11.57 -31.04
CA MET A 1 -23.91 -11.18 -30.49
C MET A 1 -23.93 -11.44 -29.01
N ASN A 2 -22.88 -12.02 -28.45
CA ASN A 2 -22.81 -12.24 -27.01
C ASN A 2 -22.79 -10.88 -26.30
N ASP A 3 -23.63 -10.70 -25.28
CA ASP A 3 -23.66 -9.46 -24.48
C ASP A 3 -22.44 -9.26 -23.58
N TRP A 4 -21.51 -10.24 -23.56
CA TRP A 4 -20.30 -10.23 -22.75
C TRP A 4 -19.02 -10.20 -23.58
N VAL A 5 -17.97 -9.58 -23.04
CA VAL A 5 -16.59 -9.55 -23.58
C VAL A 5 -15.77 -10.68 -22.98
N LEU A 6 -15.95 -10.93 -21.67
CA LEU A 6 -15.26 -12.00 -20.94
C LEU A 6 -16.29 -12.87 -20.23
N LYS A 7 -16.14 -14.20 -20.34
CA LYS A 7 -16.87 -15.19 -19.56
C LYS A 7 -15.88 -16.20 -18.97
N ILE A 8 -15.89 -16.33 -17.66
CA ILE A 8 -15.23 -17.40 -16.91
C ILE A 8 -16.32 -18.36 -16.45
N ASP A 9 -16.11 -19.67 -16.65
CA ASP A 9 -17.08 -20.71 -16.33
C ASP A 9 -16.42 -21.83 -15.54
N ASN A 10 -16.80 -21.97 -14.26
CA ASN A 10 -16.37 -22.99 -13.31
C ASN A 10 -14.83 -23.16 -13.22
N LEU A 11 -14.10 -22.04 -13.22
CA LEU A 11 -12.63 -22.04 -13.20
C LEU A 11 -12.09 -22.46 -11.83
N SER A 12 -11.25 -23.50 -11.84
CA SER A 12 -10.48 -23.90 -10.66
C SER A 12 -8.99 -23.93 -11.01
N VAL A 13 -8.18 -23.28 -10.18
CA VAL A 13 -6.73 -23.21 -10.33
C VAL A 13 -6.07 -23.67 -9.03
N GLY A 14 -5.07 -24.53 -9.14
CA GLY A 14 -4.29 -25.01 -8.01
C GLY A 14 -2.80 -24.83 -8.22
N PHE A 15 -2.05 -24.85 -7.14
CA PHE A 15 -0.59 -24.78 -7.13
C PHE A 15 0.02 -26.00 -6.45
N GLY A 16 1.16 -26.44 -6.97
CA GLY A 16 1.92 -27.58 -6.45
C GLY A 16 2.47 -28.48 -7.53
N ILE A 17 2.77 -29.71 -7.16
CA ILE A 17 3.21 -30.74 -8.10
C ILE A 17 2.00 -31.30 -8.85
N ALA A 18 2.16 -31.63 -10.13
CA ALA A 18 1.10 -32.23 -10.94
C ALA A 18 0.48 -33.45 -10.24
N GLY A 19 -0.86 -33.49 -10.14
CA GLY A 19 -1.60 -34.54 -9.42
C GLY A 19 -1.76 -34.34 -7.90
N GLN A 20 -1.06 -33.35 -7.29
CA GLN A 20 -1.17 -32.98 -5.88
C GLN A 20 -1.34 -31.45 -5.70
N ALA A 21 -1.76 -30.75 -6.74
CA ALA A 21 -1.97 -29.30 -6.70
C ALA A 21 -3.09 -28.95 -5.70
N ARG A 22 -2.78 -28.05 -4.77
CA ARG A 22 -3.77 -27.52 -3.83
C ARG A 22 -4.57 -26.43 -4.51
N PRO A 23 -5.90 -26.49 -4.50
CA PRO A 23 -6.73 -25.46 -5.11
C PRO A 23 -6.54 -24.12 -4.38
N VAL A 24 -6.43 -23.05 -5.15
CA VAL A 24 -6.39 -21.65 -4.68
C VAL A 24 -7.64 -20.93 -5.14
N THR A 25 -8.19 -21.29 -6.30
CA THR A 25 -9.53 -20.87 -6.73
C THR A 25 -10.35 -22.09 -7.09
N GLU A 26 -11.65 -22.09 -6.73
CA GLU A 26 -12.56 -23.20 -6.92
C GLU A 26 -13.90 -22.73 -7.52
N GLY A 27 -14.24 -23.22 -8.70
CA GLY A 27 -15.55 -23.02 -9.32
C GLY A 27 -15.89 -21.56 -9.66
N VAL A 28 -14.89 -20.71 -9.89
CA VAL A 28 -15.11 -19.28 -10.18
C VAL A 28 -15.85 -19.13 -11.49
N SER A 29 -17.02 -18.47 -11.45
CA SER A 29 -17.85 -18.17 -12.63
C SER A 29 -18.26 -16.70 -12.62
N LEU A 30 -17.86 -15.94 -13.65
CA LEU A 30 -18.22 -14.53 -13.80
C LEU A 30 -18.31 -14.14 -15.28
N THR A 31 -19.03 -13.06 -15.55
CA THR A 31 -19.14 -12.44 -16.87
C THR A 31 -18.90 -10.95 -16.78
N ILE A 32 -18.32 -10.36 -17.83
CA ILE A 32 -18.15 -8.91 -17.96
C ILE A 32 -18.75 -8.50 -19.29
N ALA A 33 -19.72 -7.58 -19.25
CA ALA A 33 -20.35 -7.03 -20.44
C ALA A 33 -19.44 -5.98 -21.13
N ARG A 34 -19.78 -5.59 -22.36
CA ARG A 34 -19.08 -4.51 -23.07
C ARG A 34 -19.29 -3.18 -22.34
N GLY A 35 -18.20 -2.44 -22.12
CA GLY A 35 -18.23 -1.16 -21.42
C GLY A 35 -18.50 -1.24 -19.92
N GLU A 36 -18.70 -2.44 -19.36
CA GLU A 36 -18.94 -2.66 -17.94
C GLU A 36 -17.63 -2.62 -17.13
N THR A 37 -17.69 -2.04 -15.94
CA THR A 37 -16.67 -2.22 -14.89
C THR A 37 -17.16 -3.23 -13.86
N LEU A 38 -16.56 -4.43 -13.85
CA LEU A 38 -16.75 -5.42 -12.79
C LEU A 38 -15.61 -5.29 -11.77
N ALA A 39 -15.94 -4.96 -10.52
CA ALA A 39 -14.97 -5.03 -9.43
C ALA A 39 -14.89 -6.44 -8.85
N LEU A 40 -13.69 -6.96 -8.66
CA LEU A 40 -13.41 -8.21 -7.96
C LEU A 40 -12.74 -7.88 -6.62
N VAL A 41 -13.44 -8.13 -5.51
CA VAL A 41 -13.02 -7.73 -4.17
C VAL A 41 -12.87 -8.91 -3.22
N GLY A 42 -12.13 -8.74 -2.13
CA GLY A 42 -11.90 -9.75 -1.10
C GLY A 42 -10.55 -9.53 -0.40
N GLU A 43 -10.28 -10.26 0.66
CA GLU A 43 -9.01 -10.20 1.41
C GLU A 43 -7.81 -10.66 0.57
N SER A 44 -6.59 -10.33 1.06
CA SER A 44 -5.36 -10.85 0.46
C SER A 44 -5.35 -12.38 0.50
N GLY A 45 -4.93 -13.02 -0.60
CA GLY A 45 -4.95 -14.48 -0.71
C GLY A 45 -6.31 -15.09 -1.09
N SER A 46 -7.38 -14.31 -1.30
CA SER A 46 -8.69 -14.85 -1.70
C SER A 46 -8.75 -15.38 -3.14
N GLY A 47 -7.68 -15.24 -3.94
CA GLY A 47 -7.60 -15.77 -5.31
C GLY A 47 -7.85 -14.75 -6.44
N LYS A 48 -8.05 -13.47 -6.15
CA LYS A 48 -8.35 -12.41 -7.14
C LYS A 48 -7.29 -12.30 -8.25
N SER A 49 -6.04 -12.08 -7.87
CA SER A 49 -4.93 -11.95 -8.84
C SER A 49 -4.63 -13.28 -9.55
N VAL A 50 -4.90 -14.44 -8.91
CA VAL A 50 -4.81 -15.74 -9.56
C VAL A 50 -5.85 -15.85 -10.68
N THR A 51 -7.10 -15.45 -10.41
CA THR A 51 -8.19 -15.41 -11.40
C THR A 51 -7.84 -14.47 -12.56
N ALA A 52 -7.35 -13.26 -12.27
CA ALA A 52 -6.94 -12.29 -13.28
C ALA A 52 -5.80 -12.81 -14.18
N ASN A 53 -4.73 -13.33 -13.57
CA ASN A 53 -3.59 -13.88 -14.30
C ASN A 53 -3.96 -15.14 -15.11
N ALA A 54 -4.96 -15.91 -14.66
CA ALA A 54 -5.46 -17.07 -15.38
C ALA A 54 -6.08 -16.69 -16.72
N ILE A 55 -6.78 -15.54 -16.84
CA ILE A 55 -7.39 -15.04 -18.07
C ILE A 55 -6.37 -14.97 -19.21
N LEU A 56 -5.16 -14.53 -18.90
CA LEU A 56 -4.06 -14.37 -19.85
C LEU A 56 -3.02 -15.50 -19.79
N ARG A 57 -3.27 -16.57 -19.02
CA ARG A 57 -2.31 -17.67 -18.78
C ARG A 57 -0.92 -17.15 -18.36
N LEU A 58 -0.89 -16.18 -17.44
CA LEU A 58 0.34 -15.60 -16.89
C LEU A 58 0.83 -16.31 -15.64
N LEU A 59 0.10 -17.29 -15.13
CA LEU A 59 0.49 -18.08 -13.97
C LEU A 59 1.79 -18.88 -14.24
N PRO A 60 2.64 -19.11 -13.21
CA PRO A 60 3.93 -19.76 -13.37
C PRO A 60 3.77 -21.18 -13.93
N LYS A 61 4.43 -21.47 -15.04
CA LYS A 61 4.43 -22.79 -15.69
C LYS A 61 5.13 -23.80 -14.76
N GLY A 62 4.51 -24.97 -14.61
CA GLY A 62 5.07 -26.08 -13.81
C GLY A 62 4.60 -26.11 -12.36
N SER A 63 4.18 -24.99 -11.77
CA SER A 63 3.61 -24.95 -10.42
C SER A 63 2.11 -24.63 -10.40
N ALA A 64 1.60 -23.91 -11.41
CA ALA A 64 0.18 -23.60 -11.54
C ALA A 64 -0.52 -24.59 -12.49
N HIS A 65 -1.67 -25.08 -12.08
CA HIS A 65 -2.48 -26.06 -12.79
C HIS A 65 -3.93 -25.60 -12.91
N TYR A 66 -4.45 -25.60 -14.15
CA TYR A 66 -5.88 -25.37 -14.39
C TYR A 66 -6.61 -26.69 -14.17
N LEU A 67 -7.33 -26.80 -13.05
CA LEU A 67 -7.97 -28.06 -12.61
C LEU A 67 -9.30 -28.30 -13.33
N SER A 68 -10.07 -27.23 -13.58
CA SER A 68 -11.34 -27.28 -14.29
C SER A 68 -11.68 -25.93 -14.92
N GLY A 69 -12.72 -25.91 -15.76
CA GLY A 69 -13.36 -24.72 -16.29
C GLY A 69 -12.84 -24.26 -17.66
N SER A 70 -13.36 -23.12 -18.10
CA SER A 70 -12.99 -22.44 -19.35
C SER A 70 -13.02 -20.92 -19.18
N ILE A 71 -12.26 -20.23 -20.01
CA ILE A 71 -12.22 -18.76 -20.06
C ILE A 71 -12.40 -18.31 -21.50
N HIS A 72 -13.53 -17.68 -21.78
CA HIS A 72 -13.87 -17.18 -23.11
C HIS A 72 -13.72 -15.67 -23.16
N PHE A 73 -12.88 -15.20 -24.09
CA PHE A 73 -12.77 -13.81 -24.50
C PHE A 73 -13.32 -13.68 -25.92
N GLY A 74 -14.54 -13.15 -26.05
CA GLY A 74 -15.31 -13.29 -27.27
C GLY A 74 -15.48 -14.77 -27.61
N ASP A 75 -15.11 -15.14 -28.82
CA ASP A 75 -15.22 -16.53 -29.32
C ASP A 75 -13.99 -17.40 -29.02
N VAL A 76 -12.99 -16.86 -28.29
CA VAL A 76 -11.73 -17.57 -28.04
C VAL A 76 -11.66 -18.10 -26.60
N ASP A 77 -11.52 -19.42 -26.44
CA ASP A 77 -11.15 -20.01 -25.16
C ASP A 77 -9.65 -19.79 -24.90
N THR A 78 -9.32 -18.88 -23.98
CA THR A 78 -7.92 -18.49 -23.70
C THR A 78 -7.10 -19.62 -23.08
N LEU A 79 -7.74 -20.58 -22.39
CA LEU A 79 -7.03 -21.73 -21.78
C LEU A 79 -6.60 -22.75 -22.84
N ARG A 80 -7.36 -22.87 -23.94
CA ARG A 80 -7.16 -23.90 -24.98
C ARG A 80 -6.59 -23.37 -26.28
N CYS A 81 -6.61 -22.06 -26.51
CA CYS A 81 -6.08 -21.46 -27.74
C CYS A 81 -4.57 -21.65 -27.87
N SER A 82 -4.07 -21.56 -29.11
CA SER A 82 -2.65 -21.61 -29.39
C SER A 82 -1.91 -20.41 -28.78
N GLU A 83 -0.62 -20.57 -28.45
CA GLU A 83 0.20 -19.48 -27.91
C GLU A 83 0.29 -18.29 -28.90
N ARG A 84 0.24 -18.57 -30.21
CA ARG A 84 0.20 -17.51 -31.24
C ARG A 84 -1.07 -16.67 -31.14
N ALA A 85 -2.24 -17.31 -30.95
CA ALA A 85 -3.51 -16.60 -30.79
C ALA A 85 -3.50 -15.80 -29.47
N LEU A 86 -3.00 -16.40 -28.39
CA LEU A 86 -2.92 -15.76 -27.07
C LEU A 86 -1.98 -14.53 -27.08
N ARG A 87 -0.87 -14.55 -27.82
CA ARG A 87 0.01 -13.38 -27.99
C ARG A 87 -0.71 -12.21 -28.67
N GLY A 88 -1.63 -12.47 -29.59
CA GLY A 88 -2.45 -11.43 -30.20
C GLY A 88 -3.47 -10.82 -29.23
N ILE A 89 -3.87 -11.58 -28.21
CA ILE A 89 -4.79 -11.12 -27.16
C ILE A 89 -4.04 -10.34 -26.08
N ARG A 90 -2.92 -10.86 -25.56
CA ARG A 90 -2.09 -10.22 -24.53
C ARG A 90 -1.53 -8.90 -25.02
N GLY A 91 -1.90 -7.79 -24.38
CA GLY A 91 -1.43 -6.44 -24.73
C GLY A 91 -2.02 -5.84 -26.00
N GLY A 92 -2.66 -6.64 -26.87
CA GLY A 92 -3.35 -6.17 -28.07
C GLY A 92 -4.83 -5.92 -27.86
N ARG A 93 -5.56 -6.95 -27.40
CA ARG A 93 -7.01 -6.88 -27.17
C ARG A 93 -7.37 -6.85 -25.67
N ILE A 94 -6.52 -7.39 -24.80
CA ILE A 94 -6.62 -7.29 -23.34
C ILE A 94 -5.39 -6.57 -22.83
N GLY A 95 -5.58 -5.38 -22.26
CA GLY A 95 -4.56 -4.65 -21.50
C GLY A 95 -4.52 -5.12 -20.06
N MET A 96 -3.36 -5.07 -19.41
CA MET A 96 -3.23 -5.40 -18.00
C MET A 96 -2.37 -4.38 -17.25
N ILE A 97 -2.88 -3.88 -16.13
CA ILE A 97 -2.16 -3.08 -15.14
C ILE A 97 -1.85 -4.00 -13.98
N PHE A 98 -0.56 -4.16 -13.66
CA PHE A 98 -0.10 -5.01 -12.56
C PHE A 98 -0.04 -4.24 -11.25
N GLN A 99 -0.06 -4.95 -10.13
CA GLN A 99 -0.10 -4.41 -8.78
C GLN A 99 1.10 -3.49 -8.45
N GLU A 100 2.30 -3.81 -8.97
CA GLU A 100 3.52 -3.06 -8.66
C GLU A 100 4.14 -2.42 -9.92
N PRO A 101 4.11 -1.07 -10.05
CA PRO A 101 4.72 -0.37 -11.20
C PRO A 101 6.22 -0.58 -11.32
N MET A 102 6.91 -0.78 -10.18
CA MET A 102 8.37 -0.98 -10.14
C MET A 102 8.82 -2.29 -10.79
N VAL A 103 7.98 -3.32 -10.72
CA VAL A 103 8.27 -4.63 -11.30
C VAL A 103 7.81 -4.71 -12.75
N SER A 104 6.80 -3.92 -13.13
CA SER A 104 6.18 -3.96 -14.45
C SER A 104 6.96 -3.20 -15.53
N LEU A 105 7.68 -2.13 -15.13
CA LEU A 105 8.53 -1.35 -16.05
C LEU A 105 9.97 -1.84 -15.96
N ASN A 106 10.60 -2.08 -17.11
CA ASN A 106 12.01 -2.43 -17.16
C ASN A 106 12.88 -1.21 -16.75
N PRO A 107 13.60 -1.28 -15.61
CA PRO A 107 14.35 -0.14 -15.09
C PRO A 107 15.55 0.26 -15.96
N LEU A 108 16.02 -0.62 -16.83
CA LEU A 108 17.16 -0.40 -17.72
C LEU A 108 16.77 0.22 -19.07
N HIS A 109 15.46 0.32 -19.38
CA HIS A 109 14.96 0.88 -20.62
C HIS A 109 14.24 2.20 -20.38
N LYS A 110 14.47 3.16 -21.27
CA LYS A 110 13.69 4.40 -21.32
C LYS A 110 12.21 4.09 -21.54
N ILE A 111 11.33 4.94 -21.03
CA ILE A 111 9.88 4.80 -21.12
C ILE A 111 9.42 4.72 -22.57
N GLY A 112 9.92 5.62 -23.42
CA GLY A 112 9.58 5.65 -24.84
C GLY A 112 9.90 4.34 -25.55
N LYS A 113 11.03 3.70 -25.24
CA LYS A 113 11.38 2.40 -25.82
C LYS A 113 10.34 1.34 -25.51
N GLN A 114 9.84 1.28 -24.27
CA GLN A 114 8.86 0.28 -23.83
C GLN A 114 7.49 0.49 -24.50
N LEU A 115 7.04 1.75 -24.61
CA LEU A 115 5.79 2.09 -25.32
C LEU A 115 5.87 1.81 -26.81
N VAL A 116 6.98 2.20 -27.46
CA VAL A 116 7.22 1.97 -28.89
C VAL A 116 7.28 0.49 -29.22
N GLU A 117 7.92 -0.32 -28.37
CA GLU A 117 7.98 -1.77 -28.53
C GLU A 117 6.59 -2.40 -28.53
N THR A 118 5.71 -1.98 -27.62
CA THR A 118 4.33 -2.45 -27.53
C THR A 118 3.55 -2.14 -28.82
N LEU A 119 3.69 -0.94 -29.36
CA LEU A 119 3.06 -0.55 -30.64
C LEU A 119 3.65 -1.29 -31.84
N ALA A 120 4.95 -1.50 -31.88
CA ALA A 120 5.61 -2.24 -32.96
C ALA A 120 5.13 -3.70 -33.01
N ILE A 121 5.01 -4.35 -31.86
CA ILE A 121 4.58 -5.76 -31.75
C ILE A 121 3.10 -5.93 -32.16
N HIS A 122 2.21 -5.06 -31.71
CA HIS A 122 0.76 -5.27 -31.85
C HIS A 122 0.11 -4.49 -32.99
N ARG A 123 0.67 -3.33 -33.38
CA ARG A 123 0.14 -2.46 -34.43
C ARG A 123 1.04 -2.41 -35.68
N GLY A 124 2.26 -2.97 -35.61
CA GLY A 124 3.23 -2.93 -36.69
C GLY A 124 3.69 -1.52 -37.05
N LEU A 125 3.59 -0.55 -36.13
CA LEU A 125 3.96 0.83 -36.42
C LEU A 125 5.48 0.98 -36.54
N ARG A 126 5.93 1.80 -37.49
CA ARG A 126 7.34 2.19 -37.64
C ARG A 126 7.78 3.09 -36.51
N ALA A 127 9.08 3.10 -36.17
CA ALA A 127 9.66 3.76 -35.02
C ALA A 127 9.16 5.20 -34.82
N THR A 128 9.20 6.05 -35.87
CA THR A 128 8.77 7.46 -35.75
C THR A 128 7.27 7.63 -35.47
N ALA A 129 6.42 6.85 -36.14
CA ALA A 129 4.97 6.89 -35.91
C ALA A 129 4.61 6.32 -34.54
N ALA A 130 5.31 5.27 -34.07
CA ALA A 130 5.14 4.69 -32.76
C ALA A 130 5.58 5.67 -31.65
N GLU A 131 6.69 6.40 -31.86
CA GLU A 131 7.17 7.42 -30.90
C GLU A 131 6.16 8.56 -30.75
N GLN A 132 5.62 9.05 -31.86
CA GLN A 132 4.61 10.11 -31.82
C GLN A 132 3.33 9.68 -31.11
N LYS A 133 2.86 8.45 -31.36
CA LYS A 133 1.71 7.87 -30.64
C LYS A 133 2.03 7.67 -29.16
N ALA A 134 3.26 7.29 -28.80
CA ALA A 134 3.68 7.16 -27.41
C ALA A 134 3.68 8.50 -26.68
N ILE A 135 4.15 9.59 -27.32
CA ILE A 135 4.09 10.96 -26.76
C ILE A 135 2.64 11.39 -26.56
N GLU A 136 1.76 11.14 -27.54
CA GLU A 136 0.32 11.43 -27.43
C GLU A 136 -0.30 10.72 -26.21
N TRP A 137 -0.04 9.42 -26.04
CA TRP A 137 -0.56 8.65 -24.92
C TRP A 137 -0.01 9.09 -23.57
N LEU A 138 1.29 9.45 -23.49
CA LEU A 138 1.84 10.05 -22.27
C LEU A 138 1.14 11.36 -21.93
N GLY A 139 0.78 12.17 -22.92
CA GLY A 139 -0.04 13.36 -22.71
C GLY A 139 -1.46 13.04 -22.24
N LYS A 140 -2.13 12.04 -22.86
CA LYS A 140 -3.47 11.57 -22.46
C LYS A 140 -3.54 11.11 -21.02
N VAL A 141 -2.53 10.39 -20.53
CA VAL A 141 -2.48 9.96 -19.13
C VAL A 141 -2.01 11.07 -18.19
N GLY A 142 -1.78 12.29 -18.67
CA GLY A 142 -1.46 13.46 -17.87
C GLY A 142 0.01 13.56 -17.42
N ILE A 143 0.95 12.99 -18.18
CA ILE A 143 2.39 13.23 -17.99
C ILE A 143 2.72 14.64 -18.50
N ARG A 144 3.34 15.46 -17.63
CA ARG A 144 3.81 16.80 -18.01
C ARG A 144 5.07 16.70 -18.87
N HIS A 145 5.13 17.48 -19.94
CA HIS A 145 6.26 17.50 -20.90
C HIS A 145 6.58 16.10 -21.46
N PRO A 146 5.59 15.42 -22.10
CA PRO A 146 5.73 14.05 -22.56
C PRO A 146 6.87 13.86 -23.57
N GLU A 147 7.17 14.88 -24.40
CA GLU A 147 8.27 14.95 -25.36
C GLU A 147 9.67 14.88 -24.71
N ILE A 148 9.79 15.31 -23.45
CA ILE A 148 11.02 15.21 -22.65
C ILE A 148 11.00 13.89 -21.88
N LYS A 149 9.88 13.62 -21.19
CA LYS A 149 9.73 12.47 -20.29
C LYS A 149 9.79 11.12 -21.00
N ILE A 150 9.48 11.06 -22.31
CA ILE A 150 9.63 9.84 -23.11
C ILE A 150 11.06 9.28 -23.07
N ASN A 151 12.05 10.16 -22.86
CA ASN A 151 13.47 9.81 -22.74
C ASN A 151 13.92 9.47 -21.32
N ALA A 152 13.06 9.62 -20.31
CA ALA A 152 13.36 9.29 -18.93
C ALA A 152 13.38 7.78 -18.67
N TYR A 153 14.10 7.39 -17.65
CA TYR A 153 14.05 6.04 -17.07
C TYR A 153 12.97 5.95 -15.98
N PRO A 154 12.44 4.75 -15.69
CA PRO A 154 11.41 4.59 -14.65
C PRO A 154 11.80 5.16 -13.27
N HIS A 155 13.06 5.06 -12.89
CA HIS A 155 13.54 5.56 -11.59
C HIS A 155 13.61 7.11 -11.50
N GLU A 156 13.54 7.83 -12.63
CA GLU A 156 13.51 9.29 -12.69
C GLU A 156 12.10 9.86 -12.56
N LEU A 157 11.09 9.00 -12.45
CA LEU A 157 9.68 9.37 -12.31
C LEU A 157 9.20 9.19 -10.86
N SER A 158 8.23 10.01 -10.47
CA SER A 158 7.44 9.80 -9.24
C SER A 158 6.60 8.52 -9.31
N GLY A 159 6.09 8.04 -8.17
CA GLY A 159 5.20 6.88 -8.12
C GLY A 159 3.96 7.04 -9.00
N GLY A 160 3.29 8.18 -8.89
CA GLY A 160 2.12 8.49 -9.72
C GLY A 160 2.43 8.62 -11.21
N GLU A 161 3.59 9.20 -11.59
CA GLU A 161 4.01 9.25 -13.00
C GLU A 161 4.30 7.85 -13.54
N ARG A 162 4.96 6.96 -12.77
CA ARG A 162 5.18 5.56 -13.17
C ARG A 162 3.87 4.83 -13.39
N GLN A 163 2.89 5.04 -12.51
CA GLN A 163 1.55 4.46 -12.65
C GLN A 163 0.87 4.94 -13.93
N ARG A 164 0.93 6.25 -14.24
CA ARG A 164 0.39 6.82 -15.48
C ARG A 164 1.06 6.24 -16.73
N VAL A 165 2.38 6.02 -16.69
CA VAL A 165 3.12 5.35 -17.78
C VAL A 165 2.67 3.91 -17.96
N MET A 166 2.45 3.16 -16.87
CA MET A 166 1.95 1.79 -16.91
C MET A 166 0.53 1.73 -17.48
N ILE A 167 -0.34 2.68 -17.12
CA ILE A 167 -1.67 2.84 -17.72
C ILE A 167 -1.56 3.11 -19.22
N ALA A 168 -0.68 4.05 -19.64
CA ALA A 168 -0.45 4.32 -21.04
C ALA A 168 0.01 3.05 -21.78
N MET A 169 0.93 2.28 -21.23
CA MET A 169 1.43 1.03 -21.83
C MET A 169 0.33 -0.03 -21.96
N ALA A 170 -0.56 -0.14 -20.98
CA ALA A 170 -1.69 -1.08 -21.02
C ALA A 170 -2.77 -0.68 -22.06
N LEU A 171 -2.95 0.62 -22.30
CA LEU A 171 -4.05 1.16 -23.10
C LEU A 171 -3.65 1.65 -24.50
N ILE A 172 -2.35 1.75 -24.80
CA ILE A 172 -1.85 2.32 -26.07
C ILE A 172 -2.33 1.58 -27.33
N ASN A 173 -2.68 0.29 -27.17
CA ASN A 173 -3.28 -0.54 -28.22
C ASN A 173 -4.81 -0.47 -28.24
N GLU A 174 -5.45 0.36 -27.42
CA GLU A 174 -6.91 0.52 -27.36
C GLU A 174 -7.61 -0.84 -27.18
N PRO A 175 -7.39 -1.53 -26.04
CA PRO A 175 -7.90 -2.88 -25.82
C PRO A 175 -9.42 -2.90 -25.62
N GLU A 176 -10.05 -4.06 -25.85
CA GLU A 176 -11.48 -4.29 -25.59
C GLU A 176 -11.77 -4.55 -24.09
N LEU A 177 -10.76 -5.04 -23.35
CA LEU A 177 -10.82 -5.32 -21.92
C LEU A 177 -9.54 -4.82 -21.24
N LEU A 178 -9.70 -4.11 -20.14
CA LEU A 178 -8.62 -3.79 -19.20
C LEU A 178 -8.75 -4.64 -17.96
N ILE A 179 -7.68 -5.33 -17.57
CA ILE A 179 -7.54 -5.96 -16.26
C ILE A 179 -6.67 -5.03 -15.41
N ALA A 180 -7.23 -4.46 -14.36
CA ALA A 180 -6.52 -3.56 -13.44
C ALA A 180 -6.38 -4.24 -12.08
N ASP A 181 -5.20 -4.82 -11.81
CA ASP A 181 -4.91 -5.52 -10.56
C ASP A 181 -4.29 -4.55 -9.55
N GLU A 182 -5.10 -4.08 -8.60
CA GLU A 182 -4.75 -3.10 -7.58
C GLU A 182 -4.02 -1.85 -8.14
N PRO A 183 -4.59 -1.14 -9.12
CA PRO A 183 -3.88 -0.10 -9.88
C PRO A 183 -3.53 1.15 -9.08
N THR A 184 -3.99 1.26 -7.84
CA THR A 184 -3.78 2.43 -6.98
C THR A 184 -3.07 2.11 -5.67
N THR A 185 -2.63 0.86 -5.48
CA THR A 185 -1.88 0.43 -4.28
C THR A 185 -0.57 1.23 -4.16
N ALA A 186 -0.22 1.62 -2.94
CA ALA A 186 0.95 2.44 -2.60
C ALA A 186 0.95 3.89 -3.16
N LEU A 187 -0.21 4.39 -3.60
CA LEU A 187 -0.39 5.80 -3.97
C LEU A 187 -1.10 6.56 -2.84
N ASP A 188 -0.77 7.84 -2.70
CA ASP A 188 -1.53 8.71 -1.80
C ASP A 188 -2.95 8.99 -2.32
N VAL A 189 -3.86 9.35 -1.41
CA VAL A 189 -5.30 9.50 -1.70
C VAL A 189 -5.57 10.48 -2.85
N SER A 190 -4.74 11.54 -3.00
CA SER A 190 -4.95 12.54 -4.05
C SER A 190 -4.56 12.01 -5.43
N VAL A 191 -3.44 11.30 -5.53
CA VAL A 191 -3.01 10.63 -6.78
C VAL A 191 -3.93 9.47 -7.12
N GLN A 192 -4.36 8.69 -6.12
CA GLN A 192 -5.32 7.60 -6.27
C GLN A 192 -6.62 8.10 -6.92
N ALA A 193 -7.22 9.19 -6.40
CA ALA A 193 -8.42 9.79 -6.96
C ALA A 193 -8.23 10.20 -8.43
N GLN A 194 -7.10 10.85 -8.76
CA GLN A 194 -6.78 11.25 -10.14
C GLN A 194 -6.62 10.05 -11.08
N ILE A 195 -6.02 8.95 -10.62
CA ILE A 195 -5.88 7.72 -11.41
C ILE A 195 -7.22 7.06 -11.68
N LEU A 196 -8.12 7.03 -10.68
CA LEU A 196 -9.46 6.48 -10.85
C LEU A 196 -10.29 7.30 -11.85
N ASP A 197 -10.25 8.63 -11.77
CA ASP A 197 -10.93 9.51 -12.73
C ASP A 197 -10.36 9.33 -14.15
N LEU A 198 -9.03 9.21 -14.27
CA LEU A 198 -8.37 8.92 -15.53
C LEU A 198 -8.84 7.59 -16.11
N LEU A 199 -8.83 6.51 -15.34
CA LEU A 199 -9.27 5.19 -15.80
C LEU A 199 -10.73 5.20 -16.24
N LYS A 200 -11.61 5.86 -15.49
CA LYS A 200 -13.02 6.00 -15.83
C LYS A 200 -13.24 6.79 -17.12
N SER A 201 -12.51 7.90 -17.31
CA SER A 201 -12.62 8.71 -18.52
C SER A 201 -12.11 7.94 -19.74
N LEU A 202 -10.97 7.23 -19.62
CA LEU A 202 -10.42 6.41 -20.71
C LEU A 202 -11.31 5.20 -21.03
N GLN A 203 -11.93 4.57 -20.02
CA GLN A 203 -12.89 3.49 -20.22
C GLN A 203 -14.09 3.96 -21.05
N GLN A 204 -14.65 5.14 -20.75
CA GLN A 204 -15.76 5.73 -21.49
C GLN A 204 -15.35 6.14 -22.92
N GLU A 205 -14.17 6.77 -23.06
CA GLU A 205 -13.65 7.20 -24.38
C GLU A 205 -13.44 6.01 -25.32
N LEU A 206 -12.87 4.91 -24.80
CA LEU A 206 -12.53 3.72 -25.58
C LEU A 206 -13.68 2.71 -25.70
N GLY A 207 -14.74 2.85 -24.90
CA GLY A 207 -15.84 1.88 -24.81
C GLY A 207 -15.39 0.49 -24.33
N MET A 208 -14.27 0.41 -23.59
CA MET A 208 -13.69 -0.85 -23.13
C MET A 208 -14.38 -1.36 -21.88
N ALA A 209 -14.40 -2.68 -21.70
CA ALA A 209 -14.76 -3.32 -20.43
C ALA A 209 -13.59 -3.27 -19.46
N MET A 210 -13.87 -3.34 -18.13
CA MET A 210 -12.83 -3.32 -17.11
C MET A 210 -13.09 -4.36 -16.03
N LEU A 211 -12.09 -5.19 -15.74
CA LEU A 211 -12.00 -6.00 -14.53
C LEU A 211 -11.11 -5.26 -13.54
N PHE A 212 -11.72 -4.71 -12.50
CA PHE A 212 -11.03 -3.90 -11.50
C PHE A 212 -10.85 -4.69 -10.20
N ILE A 213 -9.63 -5.00 -9.83
CA ILE A 213 -9.31 -5.76 -8.62
C ILE A 213 -8.82 -4.80 -7.55
N THR A 214 -9.42 -4.89 -6.36
CA THR A 214 -9.00 -4.12 -5.19
C THR A 214 -9.50 -4.77 -3.90
N HIS A 215 -8.86 -4.45 -2.80
CA HIS A 215 -9.34 -4.73 -1.45
C HIS A 215 -10.04 -3.51 -0.81
N ASP A 216 -10.02 -2.35 -1.47
CA ASP A 216 -10.61 -1.10 -0.97
C ASP A 216 -12.02 -0.89 -1.53
N LEU A 217 -13.03 -1.07 -0.67
CA LEU A 217 -14.43 -0.93 -1.03
C LEU A 217 -14.86 0.52 -1.30
N SER A 218 -14.13 1.52 -0.79
CA SER A 218 -14.42 2.93 -1.09
C SER A 218 -14.16 3.24 -2.57
N ILE A 219 -13.11 2.66 -3.14
CA ILE A 219 -12.79 2.76 -4.56
C ILE A 219 -13.88 2.11 -5.41
N VAL A 220 -14.37 0.93 -4.97
CA VAL A 220 -15.38 0.16 -5.70
C VAL A 220 -16.67 0.96 -5.90
N ARG A 221 -17.14 1.66 -4.86
CA ARG A 221 -18.31 2.53 -4.93
C ARG A 221 -18.23 3.60 -6.02
N ARG A 222 -17.01 4.04 -6.32
CA ARG A 222 -16.76 5.14 -7.26
C ARG A 222 -16.65 4.68 -8.71
N ILE A 223 -16.14 3.46 -8.96
CA ILE A 223 -15.75 3.04 -10.30
C ILE A 223 -16.59 1.88 -10.85
N ALA A 224 -17.14 1.01 -9.99
CA ALA A 224 -17.74 -0.25 -10.42
C ALA A 224 -19.24 -0.17 -10.70
N ASP A 225 -19.67 -0.86 -11.76
CA ASP A 225 -21.08 -1.11 -12.06
C ASP A 225 -21.59 -2.32 -11.27
N ARG A 226 -20.81 -3.41 -11.24
CA ARG A 226 -21.07 -4.63 -10.49
C ARG A 226 -19.87 -5.02 -9.65
N VAL A 227 -20.13 -5.76 -8.58
CA VAL A 227 -19.12 -6.24 -7.65
C VAL A 227 -19.26 -7.73 -7.47
N ALA A 228 -18.14 -8.44 -7.57
CA ALA A 228 -17.99 -9.84 -7.28
C ALA A 228 -17.07 -10.00 -6.06
N VAL A 229 -17.57 -10.62 -5.00
CA VAL A 229 -16.86 -10.81 -3.73
C VAL A 229 -16.25 -12.21 -3.69
N MET A 230 -14.92 -12.27 -3.48
CA MET A 230 -14.17 -13.53 -3.34
C MET A 230 -13.75 -13.79 -1.90
N GLN A 231 -13.98 -14.99 -1.42
CA GLN A 231 -13.51 -15.51 -0.14
C GLN A 231 -12.92 -16.92 -0.34
N SER A 232 -11.70 -17.14 0.16
CA SER A 232 -11.06 -18.49 0.16
C SER A 232 -11.14 -19.23 -1.18
N GLY A 233 -10.92 -18.51 -2.28
CA GLY A 233 -10.89 -19.07 -3.63
C GLY A 233 -12.24 -19.18 -4.34
N GLN A 234 -13.33 -18.80 -3.70
CA GLN A 234 -14.69 -18.91 -4.25
C GLN A 234 -15.37 -17.54 -4.38
N LEU A 235 -16.27 -17.39 -5.34
CA LEU A 235 -17.18 -16.25 -5.42
C LEU A 235 -18.35 -16.48 -4.47
N VAL A 236 -18.48 -15.63 -3.45
CA VAL A 236 -19.52 -15.77 -2.42
C VAL A 236 -20.73 -14.87 -2.68
N GLU A 237 -20.54 -13.74 -3.37
CA GLU A 237 -21.64 -12.84 -3.74
C GLU A 237 -21.26 -12.05 -5.00
N THR A 238 -22.25 -11.82 -5.88
CA THR A 238 -22.12 -10.95 -7.05
C THR A 238 -23.40 -10.15 -7.21
N ASN A 239 -23.29 -8.82 -7.27
CA ASN A 239 -24.47 -7.95 -7.39
C ASN A 239 -24.11 -6.61 -8.04
N ALA A 240 -25.13 -5.83 -8.43
CA ALA A 240 -24.94 -4.43 -8.79
C ALA A 240 -24.31 -3.67 -7.62
N CYS A 241 -23.39 -2.74 -7.89
CA CYS A 241 -22.60 -2.05 -6.87
C CYS A 241 -23.50 -1.43 -5.78
N HIS A 242 -24.49 -0.65 -6.18
CA HIS A 242 -25.40 0.00 -5.24
C HIS A 242 -26.20 -0.98 -4.36
N THR A 243 -26.62 -2.11 -4.92
CA THR A 243 -27.39 -3.14 -4.20
C THR A 243 -26.52 -3.85 -3.17
N LEU A 244 -25.30 -4.23 -3.56
CA LEU A 244 -24.36 -4.92 -2.67
C LEU A 244 -24.03 -4.07 -1.43
N PHE A 245 -23.84 -2.76 -1.60
CA PHE A 245 -23.55 -1.88 -0.47
C PHE A 245 -24.78 -1.52 0.37
N ALA A 246 -25.99 -1.51 -0.22
CA ALA A 246 -27.21 -1.21 0.51
C ALA A 246 -27.75 -2.41 1.30
N ALA A 247 -27.63 -3.62 0.73
CA ALA A 247 -28.17 -4.85 1.29
C ALA A 247 -27.26 -6.05 0.97
N PRO A 248 -26.07 -6.15 1.61
CA PRO A 248 -25.17 -7.29 1.42
C PRO A 248 -25.81 -8.57 1.94
N ALA A 249 -25.90 -9.61 1.09
CA ALA A 249 -26.58 -10.86 1.41
C ALA A 249 -25.63 -11.83 2.17
N HIS A 250 -24.36 -11.91 1.78
CA HIS A 250 -23.43 -12.86 2.37
C HIS A 250 -22.79 -12.30 3.65
N PRO A 251 -22.65 -13.09 4.75
CA PRO A 251 -22.06 -12.63 6.01
C PRO A 251 -20.64 -12.04 5.84
N TYR A 252 -19.83 -12.63 4.98
CA TYR A 252 -18.49 -12.12 4.67
C TYR A 252 -18.52 -10.76 3.99
N THR A 253 -19.47 -10.53 3.07
CA THR A 253 -19.65 -9.19 2.45
C THR A 253 -20.04 -8.15 3.49
N GLN A 254 -20.92 -8.52 4.43
CA GLN A 254 -21.28 -7.65 5.57
C GLN A 254 -20.06 -7.34 6.44
N GLN A 255 -19.25 -8.34 6.73
CA GLN A 255 -17.99 -8.16 7.48
C GLN A 255 -17.04 -7.21 6.76
N LEU A 256 -16.80 -7.41 5.46
CA LEU A 256 -15.94 -6.53 4.65
C LEU A 256 -16.42 -5.07 4.63
N ILE A 257 -17.73 -4.85 4.43
CA ILE A 257 -18.32 -3.50 4.41
C ILE A 257 -18.23 -2.83 5.78
N ASN A 258 -18.31 -3.62 6.87
CA ASN A 258 -18.23 -3.12 8.23
C ASN A 258 -16.80 -3.06 8.79
N ALA A 259 -15.79 -3.52 8.07
CA ALA A 259 -14.39 -3.55 8.50
C ALA A 259 -13.67 -2.18 8.46
N ASP A 260 -14.39 -1.09 8.21
CA ASP A 260 -13.77 0.24 8.28
C ASP A 260 -13.21 0.51 9.68
N PRO A 261 -12.03 1.13 9.79
CA PRO A 261 -11.45 1.54 11.07
C PRO A 261 -12.44 2.41 11.84
N ARG A 262 -12.93 1.91 12.97
CA ARG A 262 -13.93 2.60 13.81
C ARG A 262 -13.40 2.78 15.22
N GLY A 263 -13.99 3.73 15.94
CA GLY A 263 -13.72 3.98 17.35
C GLY A 263 -13.11 5.35 17.61
N VAL A 264 -12.73 5.57 18.83
CA VAL A 264 -12.12 6.79 19.34
C VAL A 264 -10.74 6.48 19.92
N PRO A 265 -9.84 7.46 20.00
CA PRO A 265 -8.55 7.29 20.67
C PRO A 265 -8.70 6.86 22.14
N VAL A 266 -7.71 6.14 22.66
CA VAL A 266 -7.66 5.72 24.07
C VAL A 266 -7.55 6.96 24.96
N PRO A 267 -8.39 7.15 25.99
CA PRO A 267 -8.35 8.35 26.84
C PRO A 267 -6.97 8.58 27.46
N ILE A 268 -6.51 9.82 27.46
CA ILE A 268 -5.24 10.23 28.08
C ILE A 268 -5.50 10.62 29.53
N ALA A 269 -4.55 10.30 30.43
CA ALA A 269 -4.61 10.74 31.82
C ALA A 269 -4.59 12.29 31.91
N MET A 270 -5.48 12.88 32.71
CA MET A 270 -5.49 14.32 32.92
C MET A 270 -4.14 14.79 33.50
N GLY A 271 -3.55 15.82 32.86
CA GLY A 271 -2.25 16.36 33.28
C GLY A 271 -1.06 15.47 32.93
N ALA A 272 -1.19 14.56 31.98
CA ALA A 272 -0.07 13.73 31.51
C ALA A 272 1.13 14.61 31.12
N PRO A 273 2.36 14.28 31.57
CA PRO A 273 3.54 15.08 31.28
C PRO A 273 3.92 15.00 29.79
N THR A 274 4.55 16.06 29.29
CA THR A 274 5.12 16.05 27.95
C THR A 274 6.24 15.03 27.86
N LEU A 275 6.11 14.05 26.97
CA LEU A 275 7.11 13.02 26.72
C LEU A 275 8.06 13.43 25.59
N LEU A 276 7.52 13.94 24.48
CA LEU A 276 8.30 14.33 23.32
C LEU A 276 7.97 15.78 22.94
N GLN A 277 9.02 16.55 22.63
CA GLN A 277 8.92 17.92 22.13
C GLN A 277 9.89 18.11 20.97
N ALA A 278 9.39 18.63 19.86
CA ALA A 278 10.18 19.08 18.72
C ALA A 278 9.98 20.59 18.56
N GLU A 279 11.07 21.34 18.40
CA GLU A 279 11.05 22.79 18.20
C GLU A 279 11.89 23.17 16.97
N LYS A 280 11.25 23.82 16.01
CA LYS A 280 11.87 24.29 14.75
C LYS A 280 12.71 23.20 14.08
N LEU A 281 12.17 21.97 14.04
CA LEU A 281 12.83 20.83 13.44
C LEU A 281 12.99 21.05 11.92
N ARG A 282 14.22 20.90 11.42
CA ARG A 282 14.58 21.03 10.01
C ARG A 282 15.37 19.81 9.56
N VAL A 283 15.00 19.28 8.39
CA VAL A 283 15.77 18.22 7.73
C VAL A 283 15.95 18.60 6.27
N TRP A 284 17.17 18.98 5.93
CA TRP A 284 17.54 19.44 4.60
C TRP A 284 18.63 18.55 4.02
N PHE A 285 18.37 17.94 2.87
CA PHE A 285 19.32 17.09 2.16
C PHE A 285 20.11 17.91 1.15
N PRO A 286 21.47 17.97 1.23
CA PRO A 286 22.27 18.75 0.29
C PRO A 286 22.31 18.07 -1.08
N ILE A 287 21.99 18.83 -2.14
CA ILE A 287 22.23 18.44 -3.53
C ILE A 287 23.66 18.84 -3.86
N LYS A 288 24.53 17.87 -4.04
CA LYS A 288 25.94 18.09 -4.39
C LYS A 288 26.12 17.99 -5.89
N GLY A 289 26.81 18.97 -6.49
CA GLY A 289 27.11 19.02 -7.92
C GLY A 289 28.51 19.53 -8.21
N GLY A 290 28.91 19.41 -9.48
CA GLY A 290 30.22 19.80 -9.99
C GLY A 290 31.35 18.83 -9.59
N PHE A 291 32.56 19.10 -10.16
CA PHE A 291 33.76 18.26 -9.96
C PHE A 291 34.17 18.13 -8.48
N PHE A 292 33.97 19.17 -7.69
CA PHE A 292 34.31 19.23 -6.26
C PHE A 292 33.16 18.84 -5.33
N ARG A 293 32.05 18.26 -5.82
CA ARG A 293 30.89 17.87 -5.03
C ARG A 293 30.41 18.94 -4.03
N ARG A 294 30.46 20.22 -4.40
CA ARG A 294 29.96 21.32 -3.56
C ARG A 294 28.44 21.31 -3.51
N THR A 295 27.88 21.68 -2.35
CA THR A 295 26.42 21.83 -2.19
C THR A 295 25.93 22.95 -3.08
N GLN A 296 25.05 22.65 -4.03
CA GLN A 296 24.45 23.62 -4.97
C GLN A 296 23.04 24.03 -4.52
N ALA A 297 22.32 23.12 -3.88
CA ALA A 297 20.97 23.36 -3.41
C ALA A 297 20.64 22.40 -2.25
N TYR A 298 19.46 22.56 -1.66
CA TYR A 298 18.93 21.66 -0.63
C TYR A 298 17.53 21.19 -1.00
N ILE A 299 17.25 19.91 -0.81
CA ILE A 299 15.90 19.40 -0.71
C ILE A 299 15.44 19.60 0.73
N LYS A 300 14.49 20.52 0.94
CA LYS A 300 13.93 20.86 2.24
C LYS A 300 12.81 19.89 2.58
N ALA A 301 13.16 18.73 3.12
CA ALA A 301 12.19 17.69 3.43
C ALA A 301 11.31 18.01 4.65
N VAL A 302 11.85 18.75 5.62
CA VAL A 302 11.12 19.27 6.79
C VAL A 302 11.62 20.66 7.10
N THR A 303 10.70 21.61 7.30
CA THR A 303 11.02 23.03 7.57
C THR A 303 10.23 23.50 8.77
N ASP A 304 10.95 23.97 9.80
CA ASP A 304 10.45 24.65 11.00
C ASP A 304 9.30 23.96 11.74
N MET A 305 9.31 22.62 11.77
CA MET A 305 8.26 21.83 12.40
C MET A 305 8.36 21.89 13.92
N SER A 306 7.27 22.25 14.60
CA SER A 306 7.20 22.32 16.06
C SER A 306 5.92 21.66 16.57
N PHE A 307 6.06 20.76 17.56
CA PHE A 307 4.93 20.11 18.23
C PHE A 307 5.35 19.50 19.57
N THR A 308 4.36 19.18 20.38
CA THR A 308 4.52 18.48 21.65
C THR A 308 3.63 17.25 21.69
N LEU A 309 4.04 16.23 22.44
CA LEU A 309 3.33 14.97 22.60
C LEU A 309 3.36 14.55 24.05
N ALA A 310 2.20 14.43 24.68
CA ALA A 310 2.07 14.00 26.06
C ALA A 310 2.23 12.47 26.17
N LYS A 311 2.58 11.98 27.35
CA LYS A 311 2.67 10.55 27.64
C LYS A 311 1.30 9.89 27.45
N GLY A 312 1.25 8.77 26.73
CA GLY A 312 0.01 8.06 26.41
C GLY A 312 -0.79 8.66 25.25
N GLN A 313 -0.33 9.77 24.66
CA GLN A 313 -0.99 10.43 23.53
C GLN A 313 -0.61 9.80 22.19
N SER A 314 -1.56 9.76 21.24
CA SER A 314 -1.29 9.46 19.84
C SER A 314 -1.40 10.74 19.02
N LEU A 315 -0.34 11.07 18.26
CA LEU A 315 -0.27 12.16 17.30
C LEU A 315 -0.26 11.62 15.89
N GLY A 316 -1.23 12.00 15.08
CA GLY A 316 -1.31 11.66 13.66
C GLY A 316 -0.48 12.62 12.80
N LEU A 317 0.25 12.09 11.83
CA LEU A 317 0.98 12.86 10.85
C LEU A 317 0.48 12.48 9.46
N VAL A 318 -0.25 13.37 8.79
CA VAL A 318 -0.91 13.12 7.50
C VAL A 318 -0.43 14.04 6.41
N GLY A 319 -0.59 13.65 5.15
CA GLY A 319 -0.20 14.41 3.97
C GLY A 319 0.19 13.49 2.81
N GLU A 320 0.41 14.07 1.64
CA GLU A 320 0.81 13.34 0.43
C GLU A 320 2.18 12.66 0.58
N SER A 321 2.45 11.68 -0.30
CA SER A 321 3.78 11.06 -0.40
C SER A 321 4.84 12.14 -0.69
N GLY A 322 5.97 12.05 0.00
CA GLY A 322 7.03 13.08 -0.11
C GLY A 322 6.79 14.37 0.67
N SER A 323 5.71 14.50 1.46
CA SER A 323 5.48 15.69 2.30
C SER A 323 6.41 15.81 3.51
N GLY A 324 7.25 14.80 3.79
CA GLY A 324 8.24 14.84 4.87
C GLY A 324 7.87 14.06 6.14
N LYS A 325 6.76 13.32 6.16
CA LYS A 325 6.25 12.57 7.34
C LYS A 325 7.27 11.58 7.91
N SER A 326 7.68 10.60 7.11
CA SER A 326 8.67 9.58 7.53
C SER A 326 10.02 10.22 7.87
N THR A 327 10.42 11.27 7.11
CA THR A 327 11.63 12.04 7.40
C THR A 327 11.56 12.70 8.79
N THR A 328 10.40 13.23 9.18
CA THR A 328 10.17 13.79 10.52
C THR A 328 10.32 12.72 11.59
N GLY A 329 9.67 11.56 11.43
CA GLY A 329 9.77 10.43 12.36
C GLY A 329 11.21 9.95 12.54
N MET A 330 11.94 9.77 11.43
CA MET A 330 13.35 9.35 11.47
C MET A 330 14.27 10.39 12.11
N ALA A 331 13.99 11.68 11.93
CA ALA A 331 14.75 12.74 12.57
C ALA A 331 14.53 12.75 14.08
N ILE A 332 13.30 12.56 14.55
CA ILE A 332 12.95 12.44 15.99
C ILE A 332 13.73 11.28 16.64
N LEU A 333 13.83 10.15 15.97
CA LEU A 333 14.60 8.99 16.41
C LEU A 333 16.12 9.18 16.26
N LYS A 334 16.60 10.32 15.79
CA LYS A 334 18.03 10.57 15.51
C LYS A 334 18.64 9.54 14.54
N LEU A 335 17.82 9.03 13.60
CA LEU A 335 18.26 8.20 12.48
C LEU A 335 18.67 9.04 11.28
N LEU A 336 18.18 10.28 11.20
CA LEU A 336 18.58 11.29 10.23
C LEU A 336 19.17 12.51 10.94
N ALA A 337 20.12 13.16 10.29
CA ALA A 337 20.65 14.43 10.77
C ALA A 337 19.59 15.54 10.63
N SER A 338 19.40 16.30 11.69
CA SER A 338 18.42 17.37 11.75
C SER A 338 18.93 18.57 12.54
N GLN A 339 18.30 19.72 12.34
CA GLN A 339 18.50 20.95 13.11
C GLN A 339 17.23 21.23 13.93
N GLY A 340 17.33 22.11 14.92
CA GLY A 340 16.27 22.39 15.88
C GLY A 340 16.46 21.61 17.17
N ALA A 341 15.51 21.69 18.13
CA ALA A 341 15.57 20.95 19.39
C ALA A 341 14.64 19.74 19.35
N ILE A 342 15.10 18.60 19.88
CA ILE A 342 14.30 17.39 20.11
C ILE A 342 14.51 17.00 21.57
N ARG A 343 13.46 17.11 22.39
CA ARG A 343 13.52 16.72 23.80
C ARG A 343 12.63 15.49 24.03
N PHE A 344 13.19 14.50 24.71
CA PHE A 344 12.49 13.29 25.13
C PHE A 344 12.58 13.16 26.65
N ALA A 345 11.43 13.13 27.33
CA ALA A 345 11.35 13.14 28.80
C ALA A 345 12.20 14.26 29.42
N GLY A 346 12.19 15.45 28.83
CA GLY A 346 12.96 16.63 29.26
C GLY A 346 14.42 16.68 28.80
N GLN A 347 15.00 15.57 28.33
CA GLN A 347 16.38 15.51 27.87
C GLN A 347 16.50 15.96 26.40
N ASP A 348 17.42 16.86 26.11
CA ASP A 348 17.75 17.27 24.73
C ASP A 348 18.56 16.15 24.04
N LEU A 349 17.94 15.55 23.02
CA LEU A 349 18.56 14.49 22.22
C LEU A 349 19.55 15.03 21.19
N GLN A 350 19.45 16.31 20.76
CA GLN A 350 20.34 16.87 19.74
C GLN A 350 21.78 16.95 20.20
N ALA A 351 21.99 17.21 21.49
CA ALA A 351 23.31 17.32 22.11
C ALA A 351 23.99 15.94 22.30
N LEU A 352 23.23 14.83 22.27
CA LEU A 352 23.72 13.50 22.61
C LEU A 352 24.57 12.89 21.47
N LYS A 353 25.70 12.28 21.86
CA LYS A 353 26.54 11.45 20.97
C LYS A 353 25.92 10.04 20.82
N ARG A 354 26.42 9.27 19.85
CA ARG A 354 25.90 7.95 19.51
C ARG A 354 25.81 6.98 20.72
N ARG A 355 26.79 6.98 21.62
CA ARG A 355 26.79 6.12 22.82
C ARG A 355 25.78 6.61 23.86
N GLU A 356 25.62 7.90 24.01
CA GLU A 356 24.68 8.53 24.95
C GLU A 356 23.22 8.35 24.52
N MET A 357 22.99 8.13 23.21
CA MET A 357 21.66 7.77 22.67
C MET A 357 21.22 6.34 22.97
N LEU A 358 22.12 5.44 23.36
CA LEU A 358 21.81 4.02 23.51
C LEU A 358 20.67 3.75 24.51
N PRO A 359 20.63 4.37 25.71
CA PRO A 359 19.53 4.19 26.65
C PRO A 359 18.17 4.71 26.14
N TYR A 360 18.17 5.69 25.25
CA TYR A 360 16.96 6.24 24.64
C TYR A 360 16.43 5.37 23.51
N ARG A 361 17.30 4.61 22.84
CA ARG A 361 16.87 3.71 21.76
C ARG A 361 15.97 2.59 22.23
N SER A 362 16.17 2.05 23.43
CA SER A 362 15.24 1.07 24.00
C SER A 362 13.87 1.68 24.34
N LYS A 363 13.83 2.97 24.71
CA LYS A 363 12.60 3.70 25.05
C LYS A 363 11.85 4.26 23.84
N MET A 364 12.53 4.44 22.71
CA MET A 364 12.00 5.01 21.47
C MET A 364 12.15 4.00 20.35
N GLN A 365 11.07 3.36 19.95
CA GLN A 365 11.06 2.30 18.96
C GLN A 365 10.37 2.73 17.66
N VAL A 366 10.53 1.95 16.60
CA VAL A 366 9.91 2.17 15.30
C VAL A 366 9.33 0.90 14.71
N VAL A 367 8.14 1.02 14.14
CA VAL A 367 7.54 0.04 13.23
C VAL A 367 7.50 0.68 11.85
N PHE A 368 8.21 0.08 10.90
CA PHE A 368 8.37 0.60 9.54
C PHE A 368 7.19 0.21 8.63
N GLN A 369 7.03 0.95 7.55
CA GLN A 369 5.97 0.83 6.56
C GLN A 369 5.89 -0.56 5.92
N ASP A 370 7.03 -1.14 5.55
CA ASP A 370 7.10 -2.43 4.90
C ASP A 370 7.73 -3.48 5.84
N PRO A 371 6.91 -4.39 6.40
CA PRO A 371 7.43 -5.44 7.26
C PRO A 371 8.32 -6.46 6.52
N TYR A 372 8.20 -6.59 5.18
CA TYR A 372 9.07 -7.47 4.39
C TYR A 372 10.51 -6.99 4.38
N SER A 373 10.74 -5.71 4.15
CA SER A 373 12.09 -5.13 4.15
C SER A 373 12.61 -4.86 5.56
N ALA A 374 11.72 -4.67 6.55
CA ALA A 374 12.08 -4.37 7.93
C ALA A 374 12.49 -5.60 8.76
N LEU A 375 12.08 -6.81 8.36
CA LEU A 375 12.43 -8.05 9.03
C LEU A 375 13.51 -8.78 8.25
N ASN A 376 14.59 -9.18 8.92
CA ASN A 376 15.65 -9.95 8.26
C ASN A 376 15.14 -11.36 7.90
N PRO A 377 15.02 -11.72 6.60
CA PRO A 377 14.45 -12.99 6.17
C PRO A 377 15.29 -14.22 6.51
N ARG A 378 16.54 -14.01 6.96
CA ARG A 378 17.49 -15.07 7.37
C ARG A 378 17.50 -15.33 8.88
N MET A 379 16.73 -14.56 9.64
CA MET A 379 16.59 -14.72 11.09
C MET A 379 15.23 -15.35 11.40
N SER A 380 15.18 -16.24 12.39
CA SER A 380 13.90 -16.73 12.91
C SER A 380 13.14 -15.60 13.63
N VAL A 381 11.84 -15.78 13.83
CA VAL A 381 11.01 -14.81 14.56
C VAL A 381 11.56 -14.55 15.95
N ALA A 382 11.99 -15.60 16.68
CA ALA A 382 12.63 -15.45 17.97
C ALA A 382 13.91 -14.59 17.91
N GLN A 383 14.74 -14.79 16.89
CA GLN A 383 15.96 -14.00 16.70
C GLN A 383 15.64 -12.54 16.39
N VAL A 384 14.63 -12.27 15.53
CA VAL A 384 14.19 -10.92 15.17
C VAL A 384 13.65 -10.15 16.38
N ILE A 385 12.80 -10.80 17.19
CA ILE A 385 12.21 -10.17 18.39
C ILE A 385 13.27 -9.99 19.47
N GLY A 386 14.11 -11.01 19.72
CA GLY A 386 15.09 -11.02 20.81
C GLY A 386 16.35 -10.19 20.54
N GLU A 387 16.60 -9.73 19.29
CA GLU A 387 17.80 -8.96 18.95
C GLU A 387 17.95 -7.71 19.83
N GLY A 388 16.84 -6.97 20.00
CA GLY A 388 16.82 -5.77 20.84
C GLY A 388 17.18 -6.06 22.30
N LEU A 389 16.69 -7.15 22.88
CA LEU A 389 16.99 -7.55 24.26
C LEU A 389 18.46 -7.86 24.44
N ARG A 390 19.09 -8.57 23.48
CA ARG A 390 20.54 -8.86 23.54
C ARG A 390 21.42 -7.61 23.53
N VAL A 391 20.94 -6.52 22.92
CA VAL A 391 21.69 -5.26 22.83
C VAL A 391 21.42 -4.35 24.05
N HIS A 392 20.19 -4.35 24.57
CA HIS A 392 19.73 -3.34 25.55
C HIS A 392 19.48 -3.90 26.95
N SER A 393 19.58 -5.22 27.18
CA SER A 393 19.41 -5.83 28.49
C SER A 393 20.61 -6.72 28.86
N GLN A 394 20.62 -7.18 30.10
CA GLN A 394 21.58 -8.16 30.62
C GLN A 394 20.89 -9.52 30.89
N LEU A 395 19.76 -9.77 30.23
CA LEU A 395 19.01 -11.02 30.37
C LEU A 395 19.79 -12.18 29.78
N ASN A 396 19.70 -13.34 30.42
CA ASN A 396 20.21 -14.58 29.87
C ASN A 396 19.30 -15.14 28.75
N ASP A 397 19.72 -16.19 28.06
CA ASP A 397 19.00 -16.73 26.91
C ASP A 397 17.61 -17.28 27.29
N ASP A 398 17.44 -17.89 28.48
CA ASP A 398 16.14 -18.39 28.95
C ASP A 398 15.18 -17.23 29.27
N GLU A 399 15.66 -16.17 29.92
CA GLU A 399 14.89 -14.96 30.20
C GLU A 399 14.48 -14.24 28.90
N ILE A 400 15.36 -14.23 27.91
CA ILE A 400 15.07 -13.69 26.57
C ILE A 400 13.98 -14.53 25.88
N ASP A 401 14.06 -15.87 25.88
CA ASP A 401 13.05 -16.73 25.30
C ASP A 401 11.69 -16.56 25.99
N HIS A 402 11.67 -16.46 27.32
CA HIS A 402 10.44 -16.14 28.05
C HIS A 402 9.83 -14.80 27.65
N ALA A 403 10.65 -13.75 27.51
CA ALA A 403 10.18 -12.43 27.08
C ALA A 403 9.64 -12.46 25.65
N ILE A 404 10.28 -13.22 24.74
CA ILE A 404 9.82 -13.42 23.37
C ILE A 404 8.46 -14.13 23.36
N CYS A 405 8.32 -15.22 24.11
CA CYS A 405 7.06 -15.97 24.21
C CYS A 405 5.93 -15.07 24.73
N ALA A 406 6.19 -14.30 25.78
CA ALA A 406 5.21 -13.39 26.36
C ALA A 406 4.74 -12.33 25.35
N VAL A 407 5.67 -11.65 24.66
CA VAL A 407 5.30 -10.61 23.70
C VAL A 407 4.62 -11.19 22.45
N MET A 408 4.97 -12.40 22.00
CA MET A 408 4.27 -13.09 20.93
C MET A 408 2.79 -13.36 21.27
N GLN A 409 2.50 -13.81 22.48
CA GLN A 409 1.13 -13.99 22.96
C GLN A 409 0.38 -12.65 22.99
N GLU A 410 1.02 -11.57 23.44
CA GLU A 410 0.41 -10.24 23.51
C GLU A 410 0.01 -9.69 22.14
N VAL A 411 0.80 -9.97 21.12
CA VAL A 411 0.45 -9.55 19.75
C VAL A 411 -0.42 -10.59 19.01
N GLY A 412 -0.87 -11.66 19.69
CA GLY A 412 -1.72 -12.70 19.13
C GLY A 412 -1.02 -13.60 18.10
N LEU A 413 0.27 -13.90 18.33
CA LEU A 413 1.03 -14.88 17.56
C LEU A 413 1.17 -16.19 18.34
N ASP A 414 1.11 -17.30 17.60
CA ASP A 414 1.36 -18.62 18.15
C ASP A 414 2.85 -18.77 18.50
N VAL A 415 3.12 -19.01 19.79
CA VAL A 415 4.49 -19.14 20.35
C VAL A 415 5.27 -20.28 19.71
N ASP A 416 4.61 -21.37 19.31
CA ASP A 416 5.28 -22.51 18.67
C ASP A 416 5.86 -22.16 17.30
N THR A 417 5.42 -21.05 16.72
CA THR A 417 5.92 -20.55 15.43
C THR A 417 7.21 -19.73 15.54
N ARG A 418 7.74 -19.46 16.76
CA ARG A 418 8.90 -18.58 16.99
C ARG A 418 10.20 -19.01 16.28
N HIS A 419 10.30 -20.29 15.90
CA HIS A 419 11.44 -20.82 15.17
C HIS A 419 11.31 -20.71 13.65
N ARG A 420 10.13 -20.33 13.13
CA ARG A 420 9.92 -20.12 11.70
C ARG A 420 10.54 -18.80 11.23
N TYR A 421 10.69 -18.69 9.91
CA TYR A 421 11.22 -17.49 9.28
C TYR A 421 10.11 -16.52 8.86
N PRO A 422 10.36 -15.20 8.81
CA PRO A 422 9.35 -14.21 8.43
C PRO A 422 8.61 -14.51 7.11
N ASN A 423 9.28 -15.14 6.15
CA ASN A 423 8.69 -15.48 4.85
C ASN A 423 7.57 -16.52 4.93
N GLU A 424 7.45 -17.25 6.02
CA GLU A 424 6.42 -18.27 6.25
C GLU A 424 5.13 -17.70 6.84
N PHE A 425 5.07 -16.38 7.07
CA PHE A 425 3.94 -15.70 7.70
C PHE A 425 3.18 -14.81 6.71
N SER A 426 1.88 -14.60 6.96
CA SER A 426 1.06 -13.63 6.23
C SER A 426 1.51 -12.19 6.50
N GLY A 427 1.07 -11.23 5.66
CA GLY A 427 1.37 -9.81 5.84
C GLY A 427 0.99 -9.29 7.23
N GLY A 428 -0.22 -9.60 7.70
CA GLY A 428 -0.69 -9.20 9.03
C GLY A 428 0.11 -9.85 10.17
N GLN A 429 0.49 -11.12 10.03
CA GLN A 429 1.36 -11.78 11.02
C GLN A 429 2.76 -11.16 11.05
N ARG A 430 3.35 -10.81 9.89
CA ARG A 430 4.63 -10.08 9.84
C ARG A 430 4.55 -8.72 10.50
N GLN A 431 3.43 -8.03 10.32
CA GLN A 431 3.20 -6.75 11.01
C GLN A 431 3.15 -6.94 12.53
N ARG A 432 2.50 -7.99 13.02
CA ARG A 432 2.50 -8.35 14.45
C ARG A 432 3.90 -8.70 14.96
N ILE A 433 4.74 -9.37 14.15
CA ILE A 433 6.16 -9.62 14.48
C ILE A 433 6.94 -8.31 14.58
N ALA A 434 6.73 -7.35 13.67
CA ALA A 434 7.37 -6.04 13.72
C ALA A 434 6.94 -5.23 14.95
N ILE A 435 5.66 -5.30 15.35
CA ILE A 435 5.15 -4.70 16.59
C ILE A 435 5.76 -5.40 17.82
N ALA A 436 5.83 -6.74 17.84
CA ALA A 436 6.44 -7.50 18.93
C ALA A 436 7.92 -7.15 19.13
N ARG A 437 8.68 -7.00 18.04
CA ARG A 437 10.08 -6.55 18.06
C ARG A 437 10.25 -5.19 18.74
N ALA A 438 9.34 -4.26 18.47
CA ALA A 438 9.37 -2.95 19.12
C ALA A 438 8.93 -3.04 20.60
N LEU A 439 7.88 -3.81 20.88
CA LEU A 439 7.24 -3.90 22.19
C LEU A 439 8.08 -4.64 23.24
N VAL A 440 8.87 -5.64 22.84
CA VAL A 440 9.66 -6.47 23.78
C VAL A 440 10.62 -5.67 24.64
N LEU A 441 11.04 -4.49 24.19
CA LEU A 441 11.88 -3.54 24.94
C LEU A 441 11.08 -2.67 25.91
N LYS A 442 9.75 -2.80 25.98
CA LYS A 442 8.84 -1.99 26.80
C LYS A 442 9.08 -0.49 26.60
N PRO A 443 8.98 0.01 25.36
CA PRO A 443 9.26 1.41 25.04
C PRO A 443 8.21 2.35 25.67
N GLU A 444 8.57 3.63 25.78
CA GLU A 444 7.65 4.71 26.16
C GLU A 444 7.03 5.39 24.92
N PHE A 445 7.74 5.32 23.78
CA PHE A 445 7.35 5.94 22.52
C PHE A 445 7.56 4.98 21.36
N ILE A 446 6.59 4.92 20.44
CA ILE A 446 6.70 4.16 19.19
C ILE A 446 6.33 5.08 18.02
N LEU A 447 7.25 5.18 17.06
CA LEU A 447 6.97 5.69 15.72
C LEU A 447 6.33 4.57 14.91
N LEU A 448 5.12 4.79 14.41
CA LEU A 448 4.37 3.90 13.54
C LEU A 448 4.33 4.52 12.14
N ASP A 449 5.23 4.10 11.25
CA ASP A 449 5.34 4.65 9.90
C ASP A 449 4.54 3.80 8.92
N GLU A 450 3.32 4.23 8.60
CA GLU A 450 2.34 3.56 7.74
C GLU A 450 2.16 2.06 8.07
N PRO A 451 1.92 1.68 9.33
CA PRO A 451 2.00 0.29 9.76
C PRO A 451 0.90 -0.62 9.21
N THR A 452 -0.09 -0.07 8.52
CA THR A 452 -1.25 -0.81 8.00
C THR A 452 -1.48 -0.61 6.50
N SER A 453 -0.60 0.11 5.80
CA SER A 453 -0.82 0.51 4.40
C SER A 453 -0.81 -0.66 3.40
N SER A 454 -0.16 -1.78 3.72
CA SER A 454 -0.08 -2.99 2.87
C SER A 454 -1.05 -4.10 3.30
N LEU A 455 -1.93 -3.82 4.27
CA LEU A 455 -2.87 -4.79 4.84
C LEU A 455 -4.28 -4.59 4.26
N ASP A 456 -5.01 -5.69 4.11
CA ASP A 456 -6.44 -5.60 3.82
C ASP A 456 -7.23 -5.00 5.01
N ARG A 457 -8.44 -4.49 4.75
CA ARG A 457 -9.24 -3.75 5.73
C ARG A 457 -9.52 -4.53 7.01
N THR A 458 -9.76 -5.84 6.91
CA THR A 458 -10.05 -6.70 8.08
C THR A 458 -8.82 -6.84 8.97
N VAL A 459 -7.66 -7.13 8.39
CA VAL A 459 -6.39 -7.24 9.14
C VAL A 459 -5.96 -5.86 9.66
N GLN A 460 -6.18 -4.79 8.89
CA GLN A 460 -5.95 -3.41 9.33
C GLN A 460 -6.72 -3.10 10.62
N ALA A 461 -8.03 -3.39 10.67
CA ALA A 461 -8.84 -3.18 11.87
C ALA A 461 -8.30 -3.96 13.07
N GLN A 462 -7.93 -5.24 12.89
CA GLN A 462 -7.35 -6.06 13.96
C GLN A 462 -6.01 -5.50 14.50
N VAL A 463 -5.15 -4.96 13.62
CA VAL A 463 -3.89 -4.34 14.03
C VAL A 463 -4.14 -3.03 14.78
N LEU A 464 -5.14 -2.24 14.39
CA LEU A 464 -5.51 -1.02 15.10
C LEU A 464 -6.06 -1.30 16.49
N ASP A 465 -6.92 -2.31 16.64
CA ASP A 465 -7.43 -2.74 17.95
C ASP A 465 -6.28 -3.22 18.84
N LEU A 466 -5.36 -4.04 18.29
CA LEU A 466 -4.15 -4.44 19.02
C LEU A 466 -3.34 -3.22 19.49
N LEU A 467 -3.12 -2.21 18.64
CA LEU A 467 -2.37 -1.01 19.01
C LEU A 467 -3.08 -0.20 20.12
N LYS A 468 -4.41 -0.13 20.12
CA LYS A 468 -5.21 0.49 21.19
C LYS A 468 -5.06 -0.27 22.51
N ASP A 469 -5.18 -1.60 22.48
CA ASP A 469 -5.03 -2.45 23.66
C ASP A 469 -3.63 -2.30 24.28
N LEU A 470 -2.59 -2.33 23.45
CA LEU A 470 -1.21 -2.12 23.87
C LEU A 470 -0.98 -0.71 24.42
N GLN A 471 -1.58 0.31 23.78
CA GLN A 471 -1.51 1.69 24.28
C GLN A 471 -2.13 1.81 25.66
N GLN A 472 -3.32 1.24 25.86
CA GLN A 472 -4.02 1.26 27.14
C GLN A 472 -3.23 0.51 28.22
N LYS A 473 -2.71 -0.68 27.90
CA LYS A 473 -1.99 -1.55 28.82
C LYS A 473 -0.65 -0.95 29.27
N TYR A 474 0.11 -0.37 28.36
CA TYR A 474 1.48 0.10 28.57
C TYR A 474 1.63 1.62 28.63
N GLN A 475 0.53 2.37 28.47
CA GLN A 475 0.54 3.83 28.36
C GLN A 475 1.50 4.32 27.28
N LEU A 476 1.49 3.63 26.11
CA LEU A 476 2.37 3.92 24.99
C LEU A 476 2.01 5.25 24.34
N THR A 477 3.02 5.98 23.95
CA THR A 477 2.89 7.23 23.21
C THR A 477 3.21 6.96 21.74
N TYR A 478 2.30 7.35 20.84
CA TYR A 478 2.45 7.06 19.42
C TYR A 478 2.66 8.34 18.58
N LEU A 479 3.62 8.30 17.67
CA LEU A 479 3.61 9.14 16.48
C LEU A 479 3.19 8.27 15.30
N PHE A 480 1.98 8.46 14.82
CA PHE A 480 1.35 7.63 13.81
C PHE A 480 1.35 8.35 12.45
N ILE A 481 2.06 7.80 11.48
CA ILE A 481 2.08 8.30 10.12
C ILE A 481 1.14 7.44 9.28
N SER A 482 0.20 8.08 8.59
CA SER A 482 -0.69 7.42 7.64
C SER A 482 -1.19 8.39 6.57
N HIS A 483 -1.53 7.85 5.43
CA HIS A 483 -2.33 8.53 4.41
C HIS A 483 -3.84 8.20 4.53
N ASP A 484 -4.22 7.20 5.35
CA ASP A 484 -5.60 6.82 5.63
C ASP A 484 -6.16 7.62 6.80
N LEU A 485 -7.06 8.58 6.50
CA LEU A 485 -7.65 9.45 7.51
C LEU A 485 -8.62 8.72 8.44
N ALA A 486 -9.23 7.60 8.00
CA ALA A 486 -10.08 6.79 8.88
C ALA A 486 -9.27 6.15 10.01
N VAL A 487 -8.08 5.67 9.71
CA VAL A 487 -7.12 5.14 10.69
C VAL A 487 -6.70 6.22 11.70
N ILE A 488 -6.34 7.40 11.19
CA ILE A 488 -5.95 8.53 12.04
C ILE A 488 -7.08 8.93 12.97
N ARG A 489 -8.32 9.00 12.47
CA ARG A 489 -9.51 9.33 13.26
C ARG A 489 -9.77 8.31 14.37
N ALA A 490 -9.54 7.03 14.09
CA ALA A 490 -9.77 5.94 15.04
C ALA A 490 -8.72 5.85 16.16
N LEU A 491 -7.48 6.36 15.94
CA LEU A 491 -6.35 6.14 16.86
C LEU A 491 -5.74 7.43 17.44
N CYS A 492 -5.80 8.55 16.73
CA CYS A 492 -5.02 9.75 17.06
C CYS A 492 -5.88 10.83 17.73
N HIS A 493 -5.35 11.42 18.84
CA HIS A 493 -5.97 12.51 19.56
C HIS A 493 -5.81 13.84 18.85
N HIS A 494 -4.61 14.09 18.34
CA HIS A 494 -4.25 15.26 17.57
C HIS A 494 -3.70 14.85 16.23
N THR A 495 -3.85 15.72 15.23
CA THR A 495 -3.34 15.49 13.89
C THR A 495 -2.60 16.72 13.39
N ILE A 496 -1.47 16.48 12.73
CA ILE A 496 -0.70 17.47 11.97
C ILE A 496 -0.83 17.12 10.50
N VAL A 497 -1.22 18.09 9.69
CA VAL A 497 -1.29 17.98 8.23
C VAL A 497 -0.06 18.61 7.62
N MET A 498 0.71 17.83 6.85
CA MET A 498 1.95 18.25 6.21
C MET A 498 1.79 18.40 4.69
N LYS A 499 2.36 19.45 4.13
CA LYS A 499 2.51 19.65 2.69
C LYS A 499 3.88 20.24 2.37
N ALA A 500 4.61 19.62 1.43
CA ALA A 500 5.91 20.10 0.96
C ALA A 500 6.92 20.44 2.08
N GLY A 501 6.95 19.63 3.15
CA GLY A 501 7.87 19.77 4.28
C GLY A 501 7.43 20.76 5.38
N GLU A 502 6.23 21.33 5.29
CA GLU A 502 5.70 22.31 6.23
C GLU A 502 4.39 21.83 6.87
N ILE A 503 4.09 22.30 8.07
CA ILE A 503 2.79 22.13 8.71
C ILE A 503 1.82 23.13 8.08
N VAL A 504 0.74 22.65 7.48
CA VAL A 504 -0.31 23.50 6.90
C VAL A 504 -1.50 23.67 7.84
N GLU A 505 -1.77 22.67 8.67
CA GLU A 505 -2.82 22.71 9.68
C GLU A 505 -2.54 21.69 10.78
N HIS A 506 -2.96 21.97 12.02
CA HIS A 506 -2.87 21.03 13.14
C HIS A 506 -3.98 21.30 14.16
N GLY A 507 -4.37 20.28 14.89
CA GLY A 507 -5.41 20.41 15.90
C GLY A 507 -5.85 19.07 16.47
N GLU A 508 -6.90 19.10 17.28
CA GLU A 508 -7.62 17.92 17.70
C GLU A 508 -8.18 17.20 16.47
N THR A 509 -7.99 15.89 16.38
CA THR A 509 -8.28 15.10 15.18
C THR A 509 -9.74 15.21 14.74
N GLN A 510 -10.69 15.11 15.70
CA GLN A 510 -12.11 15.18 15.36
C GLN A 510 -12.46 16.55 14.82
N SER A 511 -12.11 17.63 15.53
CA SER A 511 -12.38 19.01 15.12
C SER A 511 -11.74 19.34 13.78
N LEU A 512 -10.51 18.91 13.55
CA LEU A 512 -9.77 19.16 12.31
C LEU A 512 -10.42 18.49 11.09
N PHE A 513 -11.00 17.30 11.26
CA PHE A 513 -11.63 16.59 10.14
C PHE A 513 -13.10 16.97 9.95
N GLU A 514 -13.78 17.45 10.98
CA GLU A 514 -15.16 17.95 10.85
C GLU A 514 -15.19 19.38 10.28
N ASN A 515 -14.23 20.22 10.64
CA ASN A 515 -14.18 21.63 10.26
C ASN A 515 -12.78 22.04 9.80
N PRO A 516 -12.24 21.45 8.71
CA PRO A 516 -10.91 21.80 8.22
C PRO A 516 -10.89 23.25 7.69
N SER A 517 -9.91 24.04 8.14
CA SER A 517 -9.76 25.44 7.76
C SER A 517 -8.90 25.63 6.51
N HIS A 518 -7.84 24.84 6.37
CA HIS A 518 -6.92 24.95 5.26
C HIS A 518 -7.45 24.24 4.00
N PRO A 519 -7.40 24.85 2.79
CA PRO A 519 -7.92 24.26 1.56
C PRO A 519 -7.36 22.88 1.22
N TYR A 520 -6.09 22.63 1.54
CA TYR A 520 -5.46 21.34 1.33
C TYR A 520 -6.05 20.25 2.27
N THR A 521 -6.29 20.58 3.54
CA THR A 521 -6.95 19.67 4.48
C THR A 521 -8.38 19.36 4.04
N GLN A 522 -9.13 20.39 3.59
CA GLN A 522 -10.47 20.22 3.02
C GLN A 522 -10.45 19.23 1.84
N GLN A 523 -9.48 19.38 0.95
CA GLN A 523 -9.30 18.47 -0.18
C GLN A 523 -9.01 17.02 0.28
N LEU A 524 -8.08 16.83 1.24
CA LEU A 524 -7.75 15.51 1.79
C LEU A 524 -8.96 14.85 2.44
N VAL A 525 -9.70 15.58 3.29
CA VAL A 525 -10.90 15.08 3.96
C VAL A 525 -11.98 14.71 2.95
N ARG A 526 -12.24 15.58 1.97
CA ARG A 526 -13.22 15.31 0.91
C ARG A 526 -12.87 14.03 0.12
N LEU A 527 -11.60 13.82 -0.21
CA LEU A 527 -11.15 12.64 -0.97
C LEU A 527 -11.23 11.36 -0.14
N SER A 528 -11.10 11.44 1.19
CA SER A 528 -11.19 10.27 2.08
C SER A 528 -12.63 9.86 2.42
N LEU A 529 -13.61 10.78 2.24
CA LEU A 529 -15.04 10.51 2.46
C LEU A 529 -15.74 9.98 1.19
N LEU A 530 -15.06 10.03 0.05
CA LEU A 530 -15.51 9.49 -1.22
C LEU A 530 -15.14 8.02 -1.35
#